data_7bb05dc4efb469653fa680123432a8d4
#
_entry.id   7bb05dc4efb469653fa680123432a8d4
#
_cell.length_a   1.000
_cell.length_b   1.000
_cell.length_c   1.000
_cell.angle_alpha   90.00
_cell.angle_beta   90.00
_cell.angle_gamma   90.00
#
_symmetry.space_group_name_H-M   'P 1'
#
loop_
_entity.id
_entity.type
_entity.pdbx_description
1 polymer ?
#
loop_
_entity_poly.entity_id
_entity_poly.type
_entity_poly.pdbx_seq_one_letter_code
_entity_poly.pdbx_strand_id
1 'polypeptide(L)'
;LRNFSFHALDGNGFGKTSKFISFLYSAYQEREREREREKRETRAFIFKDRFFVKEIFSLAHLSLSVVLPMTTSMHHVAGVSFSSSTPSKGKIESKMQTSKSMIARRPKTMIPSVWRRTTSSEKKQRERRRGQLQIANVGSTYGRFFRVTTFGESHGGGVGCVVDGVPPKLQISREDLQFELDRRRPGQSRITTPRNEEDSCEILSGVGLDGVTLGTPIAVLVRNKDHKSQDYGEIAVAYRPSHADATYDMKYGVRAIAGGGRSSARETIGRVAAGAIAKKILKQIGNTEILAYVSQVKDVKTSEGGVDHEKFTMEDVEKNIVRCPDDSVAEKMIEAIDEVRVKGDSCGGVVTCIVRNCPRGLGAPVFDKLEADLAKAMMSLPATKGFEIGSGFGGVLEKGSEHNDPFYMDAERGLRTTTNKSGGIQGGISNGEIIEMKIAFKPTSTITRPQNTVNRDGVETELKARGRHDPCVVPRAVPMVESMVALVLIDHLMMQYAQCDLLGREDYSFVRDGNMATLYDAQAREVAATQASKAGMSAKKMQEEYEEN
;
A
#
# COMPACT_ATOMS: atom_id res chain seq x y z
N LEU A 1 34.38 -14.75 -25.44
CA LEU A 1 35.24 -15.14 -26.62
C LEU A 1 35.77 -16.60 -26.54
N ARG A 2 35.07 -17.50 -25.84
CA ARG A 2 35.32 -18.96 -25.90
C ARG A 2 34.07 -19.58 -26.52
N ASN A 3 34.08 -19.87 -27.79
CA ASN A 3 33.17 -20.64 -28.66
C ASN A 3 32.72 -19.84 -29.88
N PHE A 4 33.68 -19.62 -30.81
CA PHE A 4 33.34 -19.40 -32.21
C PHE A 4 34.18 -20.37 -33.04
N SER A 5 33.49 -21.34 -33.61
CA SER A 5 34.01 -22.30 -34.59
C SER A 5 34.15 -21.59 -35.94
N PHE A 6 35.36 -21.51 -36.46
CA PHE A 6 35.61 -20.97 -37.79
C PHE A 6 35.33 -22.06 -38.85
N HIS A 7 34.37 -21.81 -39.73
CA HIS A 7 34.30 -22.48 -41.05
C HIS A 7 35.09 -21.65 -42.04
N ALA A 8 35.97 -22.32 -42.77
CA ALA A 8 36.88 -21.77 -43.77
C ALA A 8 36.10 -21.19 -44.95
N LEU A 9 36.47 -19.98 -45.37
CA LEU A 9 36.19 -19.42 -46.71
C LEU A 9 37.51 -18.97 -47.32
N ASP A 10 37.69 -19.37 -48.57
CA ASP A 10 38.89 -19.27 -49.40
C ASP A 10 39.36 -17.85 -49.72
N GLY A 11 40.68 -17.73 -49.80
CA GLY A 11 41.53 -16.94 -50.70
C GLY A 11 41.31 -15.44 -50.84
N ASN A 12 42.32 -14.62 -50.43
CA ASN A 12 42.53 -13.20 -50.75
C ASN A 12 41.85 -12.12 -49.88
N GLY A 13 42.33 -11.96 -48.65
CA GLY A 13 41.95 -10.86 -47.77
C GLY A 13 42.70 -10.75 -46.45
N PHE A 14 43.68 -11.58 -46.21
CA PHE A 14 44.29 -11.80 -44.88
C PHE A 14 45.15 -10.66 -44.32
N GLY A 15 45.52 -9.66 -45.08
CA GLY A 15 46.43 -8.60 -44.64
C GLY A 15 45.76 -7.44 -43.88
N LYS A 16 44.49 -7.17 -44.12
CA LYS A 16 43.78 -6.05 -43.49
C LYS A 16 43.02 -6.43 -42.21
N THR A 17 42.48 -7.64 -42.15
CA THR A 17 41.76 -8.17 -40.97
C THR A 17 42.64 -8.44 -39.78
N SER A 18 43.88 -8.94 -40.00
CA SER A 18 44.84 -9.16 -38.92
C SER A 18 45.27 -7.87 -38.22
N LYS A 19 45.49 -6.77 -38.95
CA LYS A 19 45.82 -5.47 -38.35
C LYS A 19 44.62 -4.87 -37.59
N PHE A 20 43.40 -5.08 -38.07
CA PHE A 20 42.19 -4.58 -37.38
C PHE A 20 41.91 -5.35 -36.08
N ILE A 21 42.09 -6.68 -36.08
CA ILE A 21 41.97 -7.51 -34.87
C ILE A 21 43.06 -7.17 -33.85
N SER A 22 44.28 -6.94 -34.29
CA SER A 22 45.38 -6.48 -33.43
C SER A 22 45.11 -5.11 -32.82
N PHE A 23 44.53 -4.18 -33.58
CA PHE A 23 44.12 -2.86 -33.10
C PHE A 23 43.02 -2.94 -32.05
N LEU A 24 41.98 -3.74 -32.30
CA LEU A 24 40.89 -3.95 -31.34
C LEU A 24 41.36 -4.64 -30.05
N TYR A 25 42.30 -5.58 -30.16
CA TYR A 25 42.88 -6.24 -29.00
C TYR A 25 43.76 -5.28 -28.18
N SER A 26 44.52 -4.40 -28.81
CA SER A 26 45.27 -3.34 -28.14
C SER A 26 44.37 -2.34 -27.41
N ALA A 27 43.31 -1.88 -28.08
CA ALA A 27 42.34 -0.97 -27.48
C ALA A 27 41.55 -1.61 -26.31
N TYR A 28 41.30 -2.92 -26.39
CA TYR A 28 40.70 -3.66 -25.27
C TYR A 28 41.65 -3.74 -24.06
N GLN A 29 42.91 -4.03 -24.29
CA GLN A 29 43.95 -4.11 -23.23
C GLN A 29 44.16 -2.74 -22.56
N GLU A 30 44.07 -1.66 -23.32
CA GLU A 30 44.20 -0.31 -22.79
C GLU A 30 43.01 0.07 -21.90
N ARG A 31 41.78 -0.25 -22.29
CA ARG A 31 40.56 -0.05 -21.46
C ARG A 31 40.59 -0.91 -20.17
N GLU A 32 41.12 -2.12 -20.23
CA GLU A 32 41.28 -2.96 -19.03
C GLU A 32 42.30 -2.36 -18.05
N ARG A 33 43.38 -1.78 -18.56
CA ARG A 33 44.36 -1.06 -17.73
C ARG A 33 43.78 0.20 -17.09
N GLU A 34 42.96 0.95 -17.83
CA GLU A 34 42.27 2.12 -17.28
C GLU A 34 41.31 1.71 -16.16
N ARG A 35 40.50 0.67 -16.36
CA ARG A 35 39.60 0.13 -15.31
C ARG A 35 40.35 -0.33 -14.05
N GLU A 36 41.48 -0.96 -14.22
CA GLU A 36 42.31 -1.38 -13.09
C GLU A 36 42.95 -0.17 -12.37
N ARG A 37 43.26 0.90 -13.08
CA ARG A 37 43.74 2.15 -12.52
C ARG A 37 42.64 2.85 -11.70
N GLU A 38 41.43 2.99 -12.23
CA GLU A 38 40.27 3.54 -11.53
C GLU A 38 39.94 2.73 -10.26
N LYS A 39 39.98 1.42 -10.32
CA LYS A 39 39.80 0.55 -9.13
C LYS A 39 40.86 0.77 -8.06
N ARG A 40 42.11 1.02 -8.43
CA ARG A 40 43.21 1.32 -7.50
C ARG A 40 43.02 2.72 -6.86
N GLU A 41 42.65 3.70 -7.63
CA GLU A 41 42.38 5.06 -7.14
C GLU A 41 41.18 5.08 -6.20
N THR A 42 40.09 4.36 -6.54
CA THR A 42 38.91 4.22 -5.66
C THR A 42 39.27 3.50 -4.35
N ARG A 43 40.09 2.47 -4.38
CA ARG A 43 40.60 1.79 -3.16
C ARG A 43 41.48 2.69 -2.31
N ALA A 44 42.32 3.51 -2.93
CA ALA A 44 43.17 4.47 -2.23
C ALA A 44 42.33 5.60 -1.57
N PHE A 45 41.27 6.04 -2.23
CA PHE A 45 40.32 7.03 -1.68
C PHE A 45 39.58 6.45 -0.46
N ILE A 46 39.02 5.24 -0.55
CA ILE A 46 38.35 4.57 0.56
C ILE A 46 39.28 4.33 1.75
N PHE A 47 40.59 4.09 1.48
CA PHE A 47 41.56 3.88 2.55
C PHE A 47 41.92 5.19 3.27
N LYS A 48 41.93 6.33 2.59
CA LYS A 48 42.12 7.66 3.19
C LYS A 48 40.96 8.04 4.09
N ASP A 49 39.70 7.79 3.67
CA ASP A 49 38.51 8.09 4.49
C ASP A 49 38.45 7.24 5.76
N ARG A 50 38.90 5.99 5.72
CA ARG A 50 38.95 5.14 6.94
C ARG A 50 39.95 5.65 7.99
N PHE A 51 40.99 6.36 7.59
CA PHE A 51 41.93 7.00 8.54
C PHE A 51 41.32 8.24 9.17
N PHE A 52 40.62 9.04 8.39
CA PHE A 52 39.96 10.27 8.87
C PHE A 52 38.84 9.98 9.87
N VAL A 53 38.04 8.93 9.62
CA VAL A 53 36.98 8.51 10.54
C VAL A 53 37.53 7.95 11.86
N LYS A 54 38.70 7.27 11.86
CA LYS A 54 39.33 6.81 13.10
C LYS A 54 39.83 7.94 14.01
N GLU A 55 40.32 9.04 13.44
CA GLU A 55 40.74 10.21 14.22
C GLU A 55 39.56 10.95 14.85
N ILE A 56 38.41 11.06 14.16
CA ILE A 56 37.19 11.65 14.70
C ILE A 56 36.63 10.84 15.86
N PHE A 57 36.65 9.49 15.78
CA PHE A 57 36.22 8.64 16.88
C PHE A 57 37.16 8.67 18.09
N SER A 58 38.46 8.90 17.88
CA SER A 58 39.43 9.04 18.97
C SER A 58 39.24 10.35 19.76
N LEU A 59 38.85 11.43 19.07
CA LEU A 59 38.58 12.72 19.73
C LEU A 59 37.22 12.74 20.45
N ALA A 60 36.23 11.97 20.01
CA ALA A 60 34.93 11.83 20.65
C ALA A 60 34.99 11.04 21.98
N HIS A 61 35.94 10.10 22.11
CA HIS A 61 36.12 9.31 23.34
C HIS A 61 36.79 10.09 24.48
N LEU A 62 37.51 11.17 24.17
CA LEU A 62 38.19 12.00 25.19
C LEU A 62 37.29 13.05 25.86
N SER A 63 36.12 13.32 25.30
CA SER A 63 35.18 14.33 25.84
C SER A 63 34.03 13.75 26.72
N LEU A 64 33.94 12.43 26.89
CA LEU A 64 32.85 11.77 27.65
C LEU A 64 33.28 11.22 29.03
N SER A 65 34.51 11.53 29.51
CA SER A 65 35.05 10.97 30.75
C SER A 65 34.97 11.90 31.96
N VAL A 66 34.27 13.01 31.90
CA VAL A 66 34.11 13.91 33.05
C VAL A 66 32.62 14.24 33.18
N VAL A 67 31.88 13.49 33.94
CA VAL A 67 30.78 13.81 34.86
C VAL A 67 30.06 12.51 35.28
N LEU A 68 30.43 12.00 36.45
CA LEU A 68 29.59 11.32 37.43
C LEU A 68 30.31 11.41 38.78
N PRO A 69 29.60 11.75 39.85
CA PRO A 69 29.40 10.71 40.87
C PRO A 69 28.04 10.69 41.56
N MET A 70 27.66 9.47 41.89
CA MET A 70 27.01 8.95 43.11
C MET A 70 25.74 9.60 43.67
N THR A 71 24.68 8.80 43.83
CA THR A 71 24.35 8.27 45.18
C THR A 71 23.31 7.15 45.08
N THR A 72 23.63 6.08 45.80
CA THR A 72 22.83 4.95 46.21
C THR A 72 21.80 5.35 47.29
N SER A 73 20.59 4.78 47.28
CA SER A 73 19.89 4.35 48.48
C SER A 73 18.79 3.32 48.18
N MET A 74 18.91 2.17 48.78
CA MET A 74 17.87 1.14 48.92
C MET A 74 16.82 1.60 49.94
N HIS A 75 15.57 1.19 49.72
CA HIS A 75 14.74 0.66 50.84
C HIS A 75 13.62 -0.26 50.30
N HIS A 76 13.56 -1.38 50.96
CA HIS A 76 12.54 -2.42 51.01
C HIS A 76 11.18 -1.89 51.52
N VAL A 77 10.05 -2.56 51.17
CA VAL A 77 9.14 -3.24 52.07
C VAL A 77 7.81 -3.61 51.35
N ALA A 78 7.49 -4.89 51.39
CA ALA A 78 6.24 -5.63 51.65
C ALA A 78 4.91 -5.18 50.98
N GLY A 79 4.28 -5.96 50.25
CA GLY A 79 3.42 -7.11 50.36
C GLY A 79 2.11 -6.89 51.16
N VAL A 80 0.94 -6.86 50.47
CA VAL A 80 -0.36 -7.19 51.09
C VAL A 80 -1.25 -7.93 50.08
N SER A 81 -1.87 -8.95 50.61
CA SER A 81 -2.63 -10.04 50.05
C SER A 81 -4.08 -9.70 49.65
N PHE A 82 -4.59 -10.52 48.74
CA PHE A 82 -6.01 -10.66 48.35
C PHE A 82 -6.94 -11.06 49.49
N SER A 83 -8.17 -10.57 49.46
CA SER A 83 -9.33 -11.32 49.92
C SER A 83 -10.59 -11.00 49.14
N SER A 84 -11.22 -12.05 48.71
CA SER A 84 -12.51 -12.15 48.05
C SER A 84 -13.68 -12.03 49.01
N SER A 85 -14.76 -11.37 48.63
CA SER A 85 -16.08 -11.68 49.19
C SER A 85 -17.21 -11.24 48.29
N THR A 86 -17.99 -12.19 47.87
CA THR A 86 -19.38 -12.02 47.38
C THR A 86 -20.35 -11.94 48.54
N PRO A 87 -21.50 -11.27 48.39
CA PRO A 87 -22.79 -11.91 48.68
C PRO A 87 -23.92 -11.55 47.71
N SER A 88 -24.65 -12.52 47.22
CA SER A 88 -25.97 -13.03 47.63
C SER A 88 -27.20 -12.18 47.26
N LYS A 89 -28.13 -12.90 46.63
CA LYS A 89 -29.45 -12.59 46.12
C LYS A 89 -30.43 -12.00 47.17
N GLY A 90 -31.29 -11.07 46.69
CA GLY A 90 -32.52 -10.69 47.41
C GLY A 90 -33.61 -10.31 46.40
N LYS A 91 -34.64 -11.16 46.31
CA LYS A 91 -35.95 -10.88 45.68
C LYS A 91 -36.75 -9.91 46.57
N ILE A 92 -37.53 -8.99 45.99
CA ILE A 92 -38.82 -8.55 46.53
C ILE A 92 -39.72 -8.06 45.34
N GLU A 93 -40.98 -8.44 45.48
CA GLU A 93 -42.10 -8.34 44.51
C GLU A 93 -42.77 -6.96 44.47
N SER A 94 -43.35 -6.74 43.29
CA SER A 94 -44.61 -6.02 42.97
C SER A 94 -45.31 -5.08 43.96
N LYS A 95 -45.66 -3.87 43.45
CA LYS A 95 -47.03 -3.37 43.53
C LYS A 95 -47.29 -2.25 42.50
N MET A 96 -48.26 -2.51 41.70
CA MET A 96 -48.93 -1.56 40.80
C MET A 96 -49.79 -0.58 41.62
N GLN A 97 -49.68 0.71 41.36
CA GLN A 97 -50.83 1.63 41.54
C GLN A 97 -50.75 2.82 40.58
N THR A 98 -51.85 2.99 39.90
CA THR A 98 -52.23 4.07 38.99
C THR A 98 -52.53 5.36 39.74
N SER A 99 -52.07 6.50 39.26
CA SER A 99 -52.82 7.76 39.39
C SER A 99 -52.36 8.86 38.41
N LYS A 100 -53.30 9.67 38.03
CA LYS A 100 -53.41 10.63 36.93
C LYS A 100 -52.50 11.85 37.03
N SER A 101 -52.09 12.30 35.83
CA SER A 101 -51.93 13.68 35.35
C SER A 101 -51.52 14.80 36.31
N MET A 102 -50.33 15.36 36.09
CA MET A 102 -50.07 16.80 36.22
C MET A 102 -48.95 17.20 35.25
N ILE A 103 -49.28 18.15 34.38
CA ILE A 103 -48.35 18.82 33.50
C ILE A 103 -47.38 19.63 34.35
N ALA A 104 -46.13 19.17 34.48
CA ALA A 104 -45.05 19.93 35.08
C ALA A 104 -44.01 20.28 34.00
N ARG A 105 -43.81 21.57 33.82
CA ARG A 105 -42.80 22.18 32.95
C ARG A 105 -41.42 21.58 33.27
N ARG A 106 -40.75 21.00 32.27
CA ARG A 106 -39.38 20.57 32.38
C ARG A 106 -38.47 21.78 32.62
N PRO A 107 -37.57 21.74 33.59
CA PRO A 107 -36.53 22.74 33.71
C PRO A 107 -35.55 22.59 32.54
N LYS A 108 -35.11 23.70 31.96
CA LYS A 108 -33.99 23.78 31.00
C LYS A 108 -32.76 23.24 31.70
N THR A 109 -32.34 22.03 31.38
CA THR A 109 -31.03 21.54 31.77
C THR A 109 -30.00 22.31 30.96
N MET A 110 -29.34 23.26 31.61
CA MET A 110 -28.10 23.86 31.15
C MET A 110 -27.09 22.74 31.02
N ILE A 111 -26.63 22.49 29.79
CA ILE A 111 -25.42 21.68 29.55
C ILE A 111 -24.27 22.49 30.17
N PRO A 112 -23.51 21.96 31.13
CA PRO A 112 -22.36 22.66 31.66
C PRO A 112 -21.34 22.80 30.51
N SER A 113 -21.05 24.01 30.11
CA SER A 113 -19.91 24.34 29.28
C SER A 113 -18.64 23.94 30.07
N VAL A 114 -18.11 22.75 29.81
CA VAL A 114 -16.84 22.26 30.38
C VAL A 114 -15.68 22.99 29.69
N TRP A 115 -15.66 24.32 29.83
CA TRP A 115 -14.44 25.09 29.71
C TRP A 115 -13.82 25.20 31.12
N ARG A 116 -13.18 24.13 31.59
CA ARG A 116 -12.27 24.25 32.73
C ARG A 116 -11.20 25.28 32.35
N ARG A 117 -11.17 26.40 33.09
CA ARG A 117 -10.01 27.29 33.08
C ARG A 117 -8.80 26.45 33.51
N THR A 118 -7.92 26.13 32.57
CA THR A 118 -6.66 25.45 32.85
C THR A 118 -5.83 26.30 33.81
N THR A 119 -5.39 25.72 34.90
CA THR A 119 -4.53 26.40 35.88
C THR A 119 -3.16 26.75 35.26
N SER A 120 -2.46 27.71 35.82
CA SER A 120 -1.14 28.12 35.33
C SER A 120 -0.12 26.98 35.32
N SER A 121 -0.28 25.98 36.20
CA SER A 121 0.52 24.75 36.24
C SER A 121 0.23 23.83 35.05
N GLU A 122 -1.05 23.68 34.67
CA GLU A 122 -1.44 22.87 33.48
C GLU A 122 -0.99 23.54 32.19
N LYS A 123 -0.98 24.88 32.12
CA LYS A 123 -0.39 25.62 31.00
C LYS A 123 1.12 25.39 30.89
N LYS A 124 1.88 25.49 32.00
CA LYS A 124 3.31 25.20 32.01
C LYS A 124 3.63 23.74 31.69
N GLN A 125 2.79 22.80 32.10
CA GLN A 125 2.96 21.38 31.78
C GLN A 125 2.63 21.08 30.30
N ARG A 126 1.64 21.76 29.71
CA ARG A 126 1.38 21.74 28.25
C ARG A 126 2.53 22.38 27.44
N GLU A 127 3.11 23.47 27.93
CA GLU A 127 4.26 24.11 27.27
C GLU A 127 5.53 23.24 27.36
N ARG A 128 5.80 22.56 28.50
CA ARG A 128 6.88 21.58 28.61
C ARG A 128 6.69 20.34 27.74
N ARG A 129 5.45 19.89 27.50
CA ARG A 129 5.14 18.80 26.56
C ARG A 129 5.26 19.23 25.10
N ARG A 130 5.14 20.51 24.77
CA ARG A 130 5.39 21.03 23.41
C ARG A 130 6.85 20.94 22.96
N GLY A 131 7.81 20.89 23.89
CA GLY A 131 9.25 20.78 23.59
C GLY A 131 9.75 19.38 23.24
N GLN A 132 8.91 18.34 23.31
CA GLN A 132 9.27 16.95 23.00
C GLN A 132 8.32 16.25 22.03
N LEU A 133 7.65 17.00 21.16
CA LEU A 133 6.96 16.41 20.03
C LEU A 133 8.01 16.02 18.97
N GLN A 134 8.54 14.79 19.08
CA GLN A 134 8.97 14.10 17.89
C GLN A 134 7.76 14.10 16.94
N ILE A 135 7.90 14.77 15.80
CA ILE A 135 6.89 14.74 14.74
C ILE A 135 6.91 13.30 14.21
N ALA A 136 6.10 12.44 14.82
CA ALA A 136 5.79 11.15 14.26
C ALA A 136 5.15 11.37 12.90
N ASN A 137 5.48 10.55 11.94
CA ASN A 137 4.99 10.57 10.56
C ASN A 137 3.46 10.65 10.54
N VAL A 138 2.88 11.79 10.18
CA VAL A 138 1.47 12.11 10.44
C VAL A 138 0.63 11.88 9.20
N GLY A 139 0.42 10.59 8.82
CA GLY A 139 -0.69 10.18 7.96
C GLY A 139 -0.75 10.68 6.50
N SER A 140 0.18 11.55 6.06
CA SER A 140 0.26 12.02 4.66
C SER A 140 1.45 11.45 3.90
N THR A 141 2.25 10.61 4.55
CA THR A 141 3.40 9.90 3.96
C THR A 141 3.16 8.40 4.07
N TYR A 142 3.46 7.68 3.00
CA TYR A 142 3.35 6.24 2.86
C TYR A 142 4.67 5.66 2.35
N GLY A 143 5.00 4.40 2.73
CA GLY A 143 6.23 3.72 2.35
C GLY A 143 7.42 3.99 3.28
N ARG A 144 8.43 3.15 3.21
CA ARG A 144 9.67 3.19 4.01
C ARG A 144 10.87 3.57 3.15
N PHE A 145 11.11 2.83 2.07
CA PHE A 145 12.15 3.07 1.08
C PHE A 145 11.60 3.87 -0.11
N PHE A 146 10.48 3.43 -0.68
CA PHE A 146 9.75 4.18 -1.70
C PHE A 146 8.69 5.02 -1.01
N ARG A 147 9.03 6.25 -0.63
CA ARG A 147 8.19 7.12 0.17
C ARG A 147 7.40 8.10 -0.67
N VAL A 148 6.11 8.16 -0.42
CA VAL A 148 5.21 9.09 -1.10
C VAL A 148 4.55 9.99 -0.07
N THR A 149 4.75 11.30 -0.20
CA THR A 149 4.02 12.31 0.58
C THR A 149 3.03 13.01 -0.33
N THR A 150 1.73 12.87 -0.07
CA THR A 150 0.69 13.55 -0.83
C THR A 150 0.30 14.88 -0.17
N PHE A 151 -0.02 15.89 -0.98
CA PHE A 151 -0.39 17.23 -0.54
C PHE A 151 -1.53 17.83 -1.36
N GLY A 152 -2.09 18.92 -0.88
CA GLY A 152 -3.13 19.69 -1.55
C GLY A 152 -4.55 19.23 -1.24
N GLU A 153 -5.51 20.11 -1.49
CA GLU A 153 -6.95 19.93 -1.28
C GLU A 153 -7.71 20.04 -2.60
N SER A 154 -8.91 19.42 -2.63
CA SER A 154 -9.72 19.34 -3.86
C SER A 154 -10.14 20.69 -4.44
N HIS A 155 -10.14 21.76 -3.64
CA HIS A 155 -10.51 23.13 -4.01
C HIS A 155 -9.42 24.16 -3.64
N GLY A 156 -8.18 23.70 -3.39
CA GLY A 156 -6.98 24.52 -3.29
C GLY A 156 -6.37 24.81 -4.67
N GLY A 157 -5.16 25.33 -4.70
CA GLY A 157 -4.41 25.64 -5.94
C GLY A 157 -4.05 24.40 -6.77
N GLY A 158 -3.91 23.24 -6.13
CA GLY A 158 -3.58 21.97 -6.77
C GLY A 158 -3.45 20.84 -5.77
N VAL A 159 -3.24 19.65 -6.29
CA VAL A 159 -2.94 18.42 -5.55
C VAL A 159 -1.71 17.76 -6.17
N GLY A 160 -0.95 17.02 -5.38
CA GLY A 160 0.23 16.35 -5.91
C GLY A 160 0.89 15.41 -4.91
N CYS A 161 2.09 15.02 -5.25
CA CYS A 161 2.94 14.21 -4.38
C CYS A 161 4.42 14.58 -4.51
N VAL A 162 5.17 14.21 -3.49
CA VAL A 162 6.62 14.10 -3.53
C VAL A 162 6.94 12.63 -3.34
N VAL A 163 7.68 12.05 -4.27
CA VAL A 163 8.14 10.66 -4.24
C VAL A 163 9.64 10.67 -3.96
N ASP A 164 10.04 10.04 -2.88
CA ASP A 164 11.44 9.89 -2.46
C ASP A 164 11.84 8.42 -2.48
N GLY A 165 13.11 8.13 -2.80
CA GLY A 165 13.62 6.76 -2.91
C GLY A 165 13.48 6.14 -4.30
N VAL A 166 13.13 6.91 -5.32
CA VAL A 166 13.12 6.42 -6.71
C VAL A 166 14.56 6.16 -7.16
N PRO A 167 14.88 4.94 -7.66
CA PRO A 167 16.21 4.65 -8.18
C PRO A 167 16.61 5.60 -9.32
N PRO A 168 17.88 6.01 -9.43
CA PRO A 168 18.37 6.79 -10.56
C PRO A 168 18.39 5.94 -11.84
N LYS A 169 18.41 6.63 -12.99
CA LYS A 169 18.52 6.03 -14.34
C LYS A 169 17.26 5.30 -14.83
N LEU A 170 16.11 5.50 -14.19
CA LEU A 170 14.83 5.10 -14.75
C LEU A 170 14.44 6.12 -15.82
N GLN A 171 14.17 5.64 -17.04
CA GLN A 171 13.55 6.47 -18.08
C GLN A 171 12.09 6.70 -17.74
N ILE A 172 11.66 7.95 -17.57
CA ILE A 172 10.30 8.31 -17.22
C ILE A 172 9.89 9.61 -17.89
N SER A 173 8.67 9.65 -18.40
CA SER A 173 8.10 10.82 -19.04
C SER A 173 6.84 11.30 -18.33
N ARG A 174 6.38 12.50 -18.69
CA ARG A 174 5.09 13.01 -18.24
C ARG A 174 3.95 12.12 -18.71
N GLU A 175 4.05 11.58 -19.90
CA GLU A 175 3.05 10.72 -20.55
C GLU A 175 2.86 9.41 -19.79
N ASP A 176 3.91 8.84 -19.23
CA ASP A 176 3.82 7.65 -18.35
C ASP A 176 2.89 7.89 -17.15
N LEU A 177 3.01 9.08 -16.54
CA LEU A 177 2.15 9.46 -15.40
C LEU A 177 0.75 9.84 -15.86
N GLN A 178 0.65 10.57 -16.98
CA GLN A 178 -0.61 11.07 -17.52
C GLN A 178 -1.53 9.93 -17.92
N PHE A 179 -1.00 8.86 -18.50
CA PHE A 179 -1.77 7.66 -18.85
C PHE A 179 -2.57 7.11 -17.64
N GLU A 180 -1.93 6.93 -16.52
CA GLU A 180 -2.59 6.43 -15.29
C GLU A 180 -3.56 7.48 -14.70
N LEU A 181 -3.22 8.76 -14.78
CA LEU A 181 -4.08 9.85 -14.33
C LEU A 181 -5.32 9.99 -15.18
N ASP A 182 -5.23 9.77 -16.50
CA ASP A 182 -6.36 9.78 -17.41
C ASP A 182 -7.36 8.66 -17.09
N ARG A 183 -6.88 7.49 -16.71
CA ARG A 183 -7.73 6.40 -16.22
C ARG A 183 -8.46 6.74 -14.92
N ARG A 184 -7.88 7.63 -14.07
CA ARG A 184 -8.45 8.04 -12.77
C ARG A 184 -9.37 9.25 -12.86
N ARG A 185 -9.14 10.18 -13.79
CA ARG A 185 -9.79 11.51 -13.85
C ARG A 185 -11.33 11.44 -13.75
N PRO A 186 -12.00 12.52 -13.30
CA PRO A 186 -13.45 12.62 -13.34
C PRO A 186 -13.96 12.87 -14.78
N GLY A 187 -15.26 12.71 -15.01
CA GLY A 187 -15.89 13.07 -16.28
C GLY A 187 -15.66 12.08 -17.42
N GLN A 188 -15.28 10.83 -17.13
CA GLN A 188 -14.95 9.82 -18.14
C GLN A 188 -16.19 9.24 -18.84
N SER A 189 -17.32 9.18 -18.15
CA SER A 189 -18.53 8.55 -18.68
C SER A 189 -19.80 9.06 -17.95
N ARG A 190 -20.98 8.68 -18.48
CA ARG A 190 -22.27 9.02 -17.88
C ARG A 190 -22.51 8.42 -16.50
N ILE A 191 -21.82 7.32 -16.15
CA ILE A 191 -21.91 6.65 -14.86
C ILE A 191 -20.90 7.17 -13.81
N THR A 192 -20.12 8.18 -14.16
CA THR A 192 -19.17 8.86 -13.27
C THR A 192 -19.62 10.30 -13.02
N THR A 193 -18.91 11.01 -12.14
CA THR A 193 -19.19 12.42 -11.85
C THR A 193 -19.14 13.29 -13.11
N PRO A 194 -20.09 14.24 -13.30
CA PRO A 194 -20.07 15.18 -14.42
C PRO A 194 -19.02 16.30 -14.29
N ARG A 195 -18.22 16.31 -13.24
CA ARG A 195 -17.05 17.19 -13.12
C ARG A 195 -16.06 16.87 -14.23
N ASN A 196 -15.50 17.88 -14.89
CA ASN A 196 -14.50 17.71 -15.94
C ASN A 196 -13.18 18.33 -15.52
N GLU A 197 -12.16 17.50 -15.36
CA GLU A 197 -10.78 17.88 -15.08
C GLU A 197 -9.87 17.05 -15.97
N GLU A 198 -8.91 17.67 -16.60
CA GLU A 198 -7.92 17.00 -17.43
C GLU A 198 -6.88 16.24 -16.58
N ASP A 199 -6.75 16.60 -15.30
CA ASP A 199 -5.72 16.09 -14.39
C ASP A 199 -4.29 16.16 -14.97
N SER A 200 -4.03 17.20 -15.80
CA SER A 200 -2.75 17.42 -16.46
C SER A 200 -1.63 17.59 -15.43
N CYS A 201 -0.66 16.67 -15.44
CA CYS A 201 0.43 16.66 -14.47
C CYS A 201 1.65 17.45 -14.94
N GLU A 202 2.36 18.03 -13.96
CA GLU A 202 3.65 18.70 -14.09
C GLU A 202 4.67 17.94 -13.24
N ILE A 203 5.80 17.50 -13.82
CA ILE A 203 6.96 16.99 -13.07
C ILE A 203 7.86 18.17 -12.77
N LEU A 204 8.05 18.50 -11.49
CA LEU A 204 8.77 19.72 -11.08
C LEU A 204 10.22 19.46 -10.70
N SER A 205 10.60 18.23 -10.38
CA SER A 205 11.95 17.88 -9.94
C SER A 205 12.23 16.38 -10.07
N GLY A 206 13.49 15.99 -9.89
CA GLY A 206 13.92 14.59 -9.78
C GLY A 206 14.09 13.86 -11.10
N VAL A 207 13.82 14.53 -12.24
CA VAL A 207 13.97 13.98 -13.60
C VAL A 207 14.80 14.97 -14.42
N GLY A 208 15.80 14.47 -15.12
CA GLY A 208 16.65 15.25 -16.03
C GLY A 208 15.92 15.67 -17.31
N LEU A 209 16.53 16.55 -18.08
CA LEU A 209 16.00 17.01 -19.36
C LEU A 209 15.92 15.86 -20.39
N ASP A 210 16.69 14.82 -20.21
CA ASP A 210 16.71 13.58 -20.98
C ASP A 210 15.61 12.57 -20.56
N GLY A 211 14.79 12.93 -19.59
CA GLY A 211 13.74 12.08 -19.05
C GLY A 211 14.23 11.00 -18.09
N VAL A 212 15.48 11.09 -17.58
CA VAL A 212 16.06 10.09 -16.70
C VAL A 212 15.98 10.54 -15.23
N THR A 213 15.59 9.64 -14.33
CA THR A 213 15.52 9.93 -12.90
C THR A 213 16.92 10.15 -12.31
N LEU A 214 17.04 11.11 -11.38
CA LEU A 214 18.30 11.55 -10.79
C LEU A 214 18.59 10.91 -9.42
N GLY A 215 17.66 10.11 -8.86
CA GLY A 215 17.76 9.59 -7.50
C GLY A 215 17.44 10.64 -6.42
N THR A 216 16.95 11.80 -6.82
CA THR A 216 16.48 12.88 -5.92
C THR A 216 14.94 12.87 -5.90
N PRO A 217 14.28 13.55 -4.91
CA PRO A 217 12.83 13.54 -4.82
C PRO A 217 12.14 14.05 -6.08
N ILE A 218 11.16 13.28 -6.57
CA ILE A 218 10.33 13.64 -7.71
C ILE A 218 9.07 14.32 -7.18
N ALA A 219 8.88 15.59 -7.51
CA ALA A 219 7.67 16.34 -7.19
C ALA A 219 6.73 16.38 -8.40
N VAL A 220 5.48 15.98 -8.20
CA VAL A 220 4.43 15.99 -9.21
C VAL A 220 3.28 16.88 -8.73
N LEU A 221 2.81 17.77 -9.60
CA LEU A 221 1.72 18.70 -9.34
C LEU A 221 0.63 18.58 -10.41
N VAL A 222 -0.63 18.58 -9.99
CA VAL A 222 -1.81 18.74 -10.84
C VAL A 222 -2.59 19.95 -10.36
N ARG A 223 -2.80 20.93 -11.22
CA ARG A 223 -3.54 22.16 -10.92
C ARG A 223 -5.06 21.89 -10.89
N ASN A 224 -5.75 22.51 -9.94
CA ASN A 224 -7.22 22.48 -9.92
C ASN A 224 -7.77 23.54 -10.86
N LYS A 225 -8.59 23.17 -11.84
CA LYS A 225 -9.18 24.08 -12.85
C LYS A 225 -10.69 24.25 -12.66
N ASP A 226 -11.45 23.18 -12.40
CA ASP A 226 -12.92 23.18 -12.32
C ASP A 226 -13.41 23.05 -10.87
N HIS A 227 -13.32 24.14 -10.09
CA HIS A 227 -13.88 24.23 -8.75
C HIS A 227 -14.95 25.34 -8.68
N LYS A 228 -16.19 24.95 -8.38
CA LYS A 228 -17.31 25.85 -8.22
C LYS A 228 -17.64 26.02 -6.73
N SER A 229 -17.26 27.14 -6.14
CA SER A 229 -17.45 27.41 -4.70
C SER A 229 -18.94 27.54 -4.30
N GLN A 230 -19.82 27.85 -5.24
CA GLN A 230 -21.26 28.05 -5.00
C GLN A 230 -22.02 26.75 -4.65
N ASP A 231 -21.48 25.58 -4.98
CA ASP A 231 -22.13 24.28 -4.75
C ASP A 231 -22.10 23.82 -3.28
N TYR A 232 -21.47 24.58 -2.37
CA TYR A 232 -21.14 24.10 -1.02
C TYR A 232 -21.83 24.85 0.14
N GLY A 233 -22.78 25.75 -0.12
CA GLY A 233 -23.44 26.56 0.90
C GLY A 233 -24.11 25.75 2.01
N GLU A 234 -24.93 24.75 1.67
CA GLU A 234 -25.62 23.89 2.64
C GLU A 234 -24.65 22.98 3.39
N ILE A 235 -23.64 22.46 2.69
CA ILE A 235 -22.59 21.59 3.25
C ILE A 235 -21.68 22.36 4.22
N ALA A 236 -21.59 23.68 4.10
CA ALA A 236 -20.82 24.52 5.00
C ALA A 236 -21.33 24.46 6.44
N VAL A 237 -22.64 24.37 6.61
CA VAL A 237 -23.34 24.47 7.91
C VAL A 237 -23.70 23.10 8.45
N ALA A 238 -24.13 22.15 7.60
CA ALA A 238 -24.57 20.82 7.99
C ALA A 238 -23.54 19.74 7.73
N TYR A 239 -23.57 18.65 8.48
CA TYR A 239 -22.69 17.51 8.28
C TYR A 239 -23.31 16.50 7.31
N ARG A 240 -22.60 16.14 6.24
CA ARG A 240 -23.04 15.07 5.35
C ARG A 240 -23.03 13.73 6.07
N PRO A 241 -24.14 12.98 6.10
CA PRO A 241 -24.17 11.64 6.67
C PRO A 241 -23.07 10.74 6.05
N SER A 242 -22.38 9.99 6.89
CA SER A 242 -21.28 9.08 6.49
C SER A 242 -20.08 9.72 5.76
N HIS A 243 -20.00 11.06 5.70
CA HIS A 243 -18.83 11.79 5.23
C HIS A 243 -17.88 12.14 6.38
N ALA A 244 -16.65 12.57 6.07
CA ALA A 244 -15.66 12.93 7.08
C ALA A 244 -15.87 14.30 7.75
N ASP A 245 -16.93 15.02 7.43
CA ASP A 245 -17.16 16.40 7.86
C ASP A 245 -17.09 16.57 9.38
N ALA A 246 -17.91 15.82 10.11
CA ALA A 246 -17.98 15.89 11.57
C ALA A 246 -16.66 15.41 12.23
N THR A 247 -16.06 14.35 11.71
CA THR A 247 -14.84 13.77 12.28
C THR A 247 -13.63 14.68 12.11
N TYR A 248 -13.55 15.45 11.01
CA TYR A 248 -12.51 16.47 10.83
C TYR A 248 -12.70 17.65 11.78
N ASP A 249 -13.92 18.15 11.94
CA ASP A 249 -14.23 19.21 12.92
C ASP A 249 -13.91 18.72 14.35
N MET A 250 -14.29 17.51 14.72
CA MET A 250 -14.01 16.93 16.03
C MET A 250 -12.49 16.76 16.29
N LYS A 251 -11.73 16.38 15.28
CA LYS A 251 -10.29 16.11 15.43
C LYS A 251 -9.44 17.38 15.36
N TYR A 252 -9.71 18.23 14.38
CA TYR A 252 -8.86 19.39 14.06
C TYR A 252 -9.47 20.73 14.50
N GLY A 253 -10.76 20.77 14.83
CA GLY A 253 -11.51 22.00 15.10
C GLY A 253 -11.83 22.81 13.86
N VAL A 254 -11.41 22.36 12.68
CA VAL A 254 -11.59 23.02 11.38
C VAL A 254 -11.58 21.97 10.27
N ARG A 255 -12.32 22.23 9.19
CA ARG A 255 -12.32 21.41 7.98
C ARG A 255 -12.29 22.25 6.71
N ALA A 256 -11.84 21.67 5.61
CA ALA A 256 -12.04 22.22 4.29
C ALA A 256 -13.51 22.03 3.89
N ILE A 257 -14.27 23.13 3.81
CA ILE A 257 -15.71 23.09 3.50
C ILE A 257 -15.93 22.70 2.05
N ALA A 258 -15.23 23.37 1.14
CA ALA A 258 -15.35 23.10 -0.29
C ALA A 258 -14.76 21.73 -0.65
N GLY A 259 -15.60 20.82 -1.17
CA GLY A 259 -15.23 19.52 -1.70
C GLY A 259 -14.73 18.47 -0.71
N GLY A 260 -14.55 18.81 0.58
CA GLY A 260 -14.07 17.87 1.62
C GLY A 260 -12.55 17.77 1.75
N GLY A 261 -11.79 18.65 1.11
CA GLY A 261 -10.33 18.76 1.29
C GLY A 261 -9.58 17.46 1.02
N ARG A 262 -8.81 17.00 2.02
CA ARG A 262 -8.01 15.75 1.99
C ARG A 262 -8.86 14.47 2.02
N SER A 263 -10.14 14.53 2.41
CA SER A 263 -11.03 13.36 2.35
C SER A 263 -11.67 13.14 0.97
N SER A 264 -11.41 14.03 0.03
CA SER A 264 -11.89 13.92 -1.36
C SER A 264 -11.10 12.86 -2.15
N ALA A 265 -11.80 12.16 -3.06
CA ALA A 265 -11.15 11.26 -4.02
C ALA A 265 -10.09 11.95 -4.92
N ARG A 266 -10.09 13.30 -4.99
CA ARG A 266 -9.07 14.05 -5.72
C ARG A 266 -7.67 13.90 -5.12
N GLU A 267 -7.55 13.62 -3.83
CA GLU A 267 -6.28 13.32 -3.16
C GLU A 267 -5.54 12.15 -3.80
N THR A 268 -6.27 11.18 -4.36
CA THR A 268 -5.68 10.00 -5.01
C THR A 268 -4.87 10.31 -6.27
N ILE A 269 -4.92 11.52 -6.82
CA ILE A 269 -4.02 11.98 -7.89
C ILE A 269 -2.55 11.76 -7.51
N GLY A 270 -2.17 12.18 -6.31
CA GLY A 270 -0.79 11.99 -5.84
C GLY A 270 -0.40 10.53 -5.70
N ARG A 271 -1.34 9.67 -5.32
CA ARG A 271 -1.12 8.22 -5.21
C ARG A 271 -0.96 7.57 -6.59
N VAL A 272 -1.81 7.96 -7.55
CA VAL A 272 -1.79 7.41 -8.92
C VAL A 272 -0.53 7.87 -9.66
N ALA A 273 -0.13 9.13 -9.53
CA ALA A 273 1.13 9.62 -10.11
C ALA A 273 2.35 8.87 -9.56
N ALA A 274 2.42 8.66 -8.25
CA ALA A 274 3.47 7.86 -7.63
C ALA A 274 3.40 6.38 -8.02
N GLY A 275 2.19 5.84 -8.12
CA GLY A 275 1.91 4.47 -8.55
C GLY A 275 2.37 4.20 -9.99
N ALA A 276 2.24 5.17 -10.89
CA ALA A 276 2.76 5.07 -12.26
C ALA A 276 4.28 4.85 -12.28
N ILE A 277 5.03 5.59 -11.45
CA ILE A 277 6.48 5.41 -11.30
C ILE A 277 6.78 4.00 -10.77
N ALA A 278 6.06 3.58 -9.73
CA ALA A 278 6.23 2.26 -9.11
C ALA A 278 5.94 1.11 -10.08
N LYS A 279 4.82 1.17 -10.84
CA LYS A 279 4.46 0.19 -11.86
C LYS A 279 5.57 0.05 -12.92
N LYS A 280 6.13 1.17 -13.37
CA LYS A 280 7.22 1.15 -14.37
C LYS A 280 8.47 0.45 -13.87
N ILE A 281 8.86 0.68 -12.61
CA ILE A 281 9.99 0.00 -11.99
C ILE A 281 9.71 -1.51 -11.86
N LEU A 282 8.55 -1.89 -11.33
CA LEU A 282 8.15 -3.28 -11.14
C LEU A 282 8.08 -4.05 -12.47
N LYS A 283 7.55 -3.40 -13.54
CA LYS A 283 7.53 -3.96 -14.88
C LYS A 283 8.94 -4.19 -15.43
N GLN A 284 9.85 -3.25 -15.22
CA GLN A 284 11.24 -3.34 -15.72
C GLN A 284 12.06 -4.40 -14.99
N ILE A 285 11.87 -4.57 -13.67
CA ILE A 285 12.68 -5.49 -12.86
C ILE A 285 12.18 -6.94 -12.96
N GLY A 286 10.86 -7.15 -12.81
CA GLY A 286 10.27 -8.49 -12.68
C GLY A 286 9.20 -8.80 -13.71
N ASN A 287 8.99 -7.94 -14.69
CA ASN A 287 7.82 -8.02 -15.59
C ASN A 287 6.49 -8.11 -14.82
N THR A 288 6.47 -7.55 -13.60
CA THR A 288 5.29 -7.57 -12.73
C THR A 288 4.16 -6.79 -13.38
N GLU A 289 2.99 -7.37 -13.39
CA GLU A 289 1.78 -6.82 -13.98
C GLU A 289 0.70 -6.70 -12.91
N ILE A 290 0.13 -5.51 -12.76
CA ILE A 290 -0.89 -5.19 -11.77
C ILE A 290 -2.13 -4.73 -12.51
N LEU A 291 -3.18 -5.53 -12.45
CA LEU A 291 -4.45 -5.28 -13.13
C LEU A 291 -5.60 -5.34 -12.14
N ALA A 292 -6.54 -4.40 -12.26
CA ALA A 292 -7.74 -4.43 -11.46
C ALA A 292 -8.98 -4.20 -12.34
N TYR A 293 -10.11 -4.73 -11.90
CA TYR A 293 -11.38 -4.61 -12.59
C TYR A 293 -12.55 -4.54 -11.62
N VAL A 294 -13.69 -4.06 -12.08
CA VAL A 294 -14.92 -4.05 -11.29
C VAL A 294 -15.56 -5.43 -11.36
N SER A 295 -15.56 -6.14 -10.24
CA SER A 295 -16.13 -7.48 -10.12
C SER A 295 -17.56 -7.49 -9.57
N GLN A 296 -18.01 -6.38 -8.94
CA GLN A 296 -19.37 -6.28 -8.42
C GLN A 296 -19.85 -4.83 -8.35
N VAL A 297 -21.12 -4.60 -8.69
CA VAL A 297 -21.88 -3.38 -8.43
C VAL A 297 -23.21 -3.76 -7.81
N LYS A 298 -23.52 -3.27 -6.60
CA LYS A 298 -24.69 -3.70 -5.81
C LYS A 298 -24.73 -5.24 -5.69
N ASP A 299 -25.80 -5.83 -6.20
CA ASP A 299 -26.06 -7.29 -6.26
C ASP A 299 -25.59 -7.95 -7.56
N VAL A 300 -25.23 -7.17 -8.56
CA VAL A 300 -24.70 -7.66 -9.85
C VAL A 300 -23.21 -7.95 -9.71
N LYS A 301 -22.79 -9.20 -9.87
CA LYS A 301 -21.40 -9.64 -9.73
C LYS A 301 -21.01 -10.60 -10.85
N THR A 302 -19.72 -10.62 -11.19
CA THR A 302 -19.13 -11.64 -12.05
C THR A 302 -19.27 -13.02 -11.40
N SER A 303 -19.44 -14.05 -12.21
CA SER A 303 -19.40 -15.44 -11.73
C SER A 303 -17.99 -15.77 -11.22
N GLU A 304 -17.90 -16.73 -10.33
CA GLU A 304 -16.62 -17.30 -9.92
C GLU A 304 -15.95 -17.95 -11.14
N GLY A 305 -14.68 -17.60 -11.40
CA GLY A 305 -13.97 -18.01 -12.61
C GLY A 305 -14.44 -17.34 -13.91
N GLY A 306 -15.37 -16.39 -13.86
CA GLY A 306 -15.89 -15.67 -15.05
C GLY A 306 -14.86 -14.75 -15.70
N VAL A 307 -13.78 -14.42 -15.01
CA VAL A 307 -12.62 -13.69 -15.54
C VAL A 307 -11.38 -14.56 -15.38
N ASP A 308 -10.72 -14.91 -16.48
CA ASP A 308 -9.48 -15.70 -16.47
C ASP A 308 -8.31 -14.82 -15.99
N HIS A 309 -7.92 -14.98 -14.71
CA HIS A 309 -6.87 -14.18 -14.08
C HIS A 309 -5.48 -14.38 -14.70
N GLU A 310 -5.26 -15.44 -15.47
CA GLU A 310 -3.99 -15.65 -16.20
C GLU A 310 -3.92 -14.86 -17.50
N LYS A 311 -5.07 -14.50 -18.13
CA LYS A 311 -5.11 -14.03 -19.52
C LYS A 311 -5.68 -12.64 -19.72
N PHE A 312 -6.66 -12.17 -18.91
CA PHE A 312 -7.30 -10.88 -19.19
C PHE A 312 -6.27 -9.73 -19.22
N THR A 313 -6.51 -8.74 -20.03
CA THR A 313 -5.58 -7.64 -20.31
C THR A 313 -6.14 -6.29 -19.85
N MET A 314 -5.30 -5.26 -19.89
CA MET A 314 -5.73 -3.88 -19.66
C MET A 314 -6.79 -3.44 -20.68
N GLU A 315 -6.66 -3.88 -21.92
CA GLU A 315 -7.60 -3.59 -23.01
C GLU A 315 -8.98 -4.19 -22.70
N ASP A 316 -9.03 -5.40 -22.13
CA ASP A 316 -10.29 -6.01 -21.69
C ASP A 316 -10.97 -5.23 -20.58
N VAL A 317 -10.20 -4.65 -19.66
CA VAL A 317 -10.72 -3.80 -18.58
C VAL A 317 -11.27 -2.48 -19.12
N GLU A 318 -10.53 -1.83 -20.01
CA GLU A 318 -10.87 -0.48 -20.49
C GLU A 318 -11.90 -0.49 -21.64
N LYS A 319 -12.30 -1.67 -22.18
CA LYS A 319 -13.25 -1.77 -23.32
C LYS A 319 -14.66 -1.26 -23.00
N ASN A 320 -15.05 -1.18 -21.72
CA ASN A 320 -16.33 -0.63 -21.30
C ASN A 320 -16.21 0.35 -20.13
N ILE A 321 -17.23 1.21 -19.98
CA ILE A 321 -17.22 2.32 -19.02
C ILE A 321 -17.27 1.90 -17.55
N VAL A 322 -17.68 0.66 -17.25
CA VAL A 322 -17.70 0.13 -15.87
C VAL A 322 -16.39 -0.58 -15.51
N ARG A 323 -15.53 -0.88 -16.50
CA ARG A 323 -14.26 -1.60 -16.32
C ARG A 323 -14.43 -3.02 -15.80
N CYS A 324 -15.36 -3.77 -16.40
CA CYS A 324 -15.58 -5.18 -16.13
C CYS A 324 -15.20 -5.99 -17.38
N PRO A 325 -14.23 -6.92 -17.32
CA PRO A 325 -13.84 -7.76 -18.46
C PRO A 325 -14.93 -8.74 -18.93
N ASP A 326 -15.91 -9.05 -18.07
CA ASP A 326 -17.06 -9.90 -18.40
C ASP A 326 -18.19 -9.06 -19.03
N ASP A 327 -18.30 -9.07 -20.34
CA ASP A 327 -19.29 -8.28 -21.08
C ASP A 327 -20.73 -8.66 -20.73
N SER A 328 -20.99 -9.92 -20.39
CA SER A 328 -22.32 -10.42 -20.04
C SER A 328 -22.88 -9.78 -18.76
N VAL A 329 -21.99 -9.30 -17.91
CA VAL A 329 -22.30 -8.69 -16.62
C VAL A 329 -22.11 -7.18 -16.66
N ALA A 330 -21.18 -6.67 -17.49
CA ALA A 330 -20.84 -5.26 -17.57
C ALA A 330 -22.06 -4.37 -17.87
N GLU A 331 -22.92 -4.76 -18.81
CA GLU A 331 -24.13 -4.01 -19.15
C GLU A 331 -25.09 -3.91 -17.96
N LYS A 332 -25.31 -5.01 -17.26
CA LYS A 332 -26.17 -5.05 -16.05
C LYS A 332 -25.59 -4.18 -14.93
N MET A 333 -24.27 -4.15 -14.77
CA MET A 333 -23.61 -3.27 -13.81
C MET A 333 -23.83 -1.79 -14.18
N ILE A 334 -23.74 -1.45 -15.46
CA ILE A 334 -23.98 -0.10 -15.98
C ILE A 334 -25.44 0.30 -15.72
N GLU A 335 -26.40 -0.57 -16.00
CA GLU A 335 -27.83 -0.34 -15.72
C GLU A 335 -28.09 -0.13 -14.23
N ALA A 336 -27.47 -0.93 -13.36
CA ALA A 336 -27.60 -0.79 -11.90
C ALA A 336 -27.07 0.55 -11.38
N ILE A 337 -25.99 1.09 -12.00
CA ILE A 337 -25.48 2.43 -11.67
C ILE A 337 -26.42 3.52 -12.21
N ASP A 338 -26.91 3.39 -13.45
CA ASP A 338 -27.82 4.36 -14.06
C ASP A 338 -29.14 4.43 -13.28
N GLU A 339 -29.66 3.31 -12.80
CA GLU A 339 -30.86 3.28 -11.95
C GLU A 339 -30.72 4.18 -10.71
N VAL A 340 -29.64 4.04 -9.96
CA VAL A 340 -29.43 4.86 -8.74
C VAL A 340 -29.11 6.32 -9.10
N ARG A 341 -28.37 6.54 -10.19
CA ARG A 341 -28.04 7.90 -10.69
C ARG A 341 -29.31 8.71 -11.01
N VAL A 342 -30.24 8.11 -11.73
CA VAL A 342 -31.51 8.77 -12.09
C VAL A 342 -32.35 9.11 -10.85
N LYS A 343 -32.29 8.26 -9.82
CA LYS A 343 -32.97 8.48 -8.53
C LYS A 343 -32.24 9.48 -7.62
N GLY A 344 -31.10 10.03 -8.05
CA GLY A 344 -30.28 10.95 -7.25
C GLY A 344 -29.62 10.27 -6.04
N ASP A 345 -29.38 8.98 -6.13
CA ASP A 345 -28.79 8.12 -5.10
C ASP A 345 -27.39 7.61 -5.54
N SER A 346 -26.79 6.71 -4.79
CA SER A 346 -25.50 6.10 -5.07
C SER A 346 -25.48 4.61 -4.73
N CYS A 347 -24.54 3.89 -5.33
CA CYS A 347 -24.26 2.49 -4.99
C CYS A 347 -22.77 2.25 -4.76
N GLY A 348 -22.50 1.17 -4.06
CA GLY A 348 -21.15 0.62 -3.85
C GLY A 348 -20.88 -0.55 -4.79
N GLY A 349 -19.70 -1.14 -4.61
CA GLY A 349 -19.29 -2.32 -5.37
C GLY A 349 -17.95 -2.85 -4.90
N VAL A 350 -17.41 -3.80 -5.64
CA VAL A 350 -16.14 -4.48 -5.36
C VAL A 350 -15.22 -4.32 -6.56
N VAL A 351 -13.97 -4.01 -6.28
CA VAL A 351 -12.85 -4.06 -7.23
C VAL A 351 -12.01 -5.28 -6.90
N THR A 352 -11.80 -6.17 -7.86
CA THR A 352 -10.83 -7.25 -7.78
C THR A 352 -9.52 -6.78 -8.41
N CYS A 353 -8.40 -7.03 -7.73
CA CYS A 353 -7.08 -6.71 -8.23
C CYS A 353 -6.21 -7.97 -8.19
N ILE A 354 -5.48 -8.19 -9.27
CA ILE A 354 -4.51 -9.27 -9.40
C ILE A 354 -3.11 -8.72 -9.65
N VAL A 355 -2.11 -9.48 -9.22
CA VAL A 355 -0.71 -9.23 -9.57
C VAL A 355 -0.11 -10.49 -10.17
N ARG A 356 0.30 -10.41 -11.43
CA ARG A 356 1.05 -11.45 -12.12
C ARG A 356 2.55 -11.17 -12.01
N ASN A 357 3.35 -12.22 -12.03
CA ASN A 357 4.81 -12.13 -11.96
C ASN A 357 5.31 -11.34 -10.75
N CYS A 358 4.62 -11.47 -9.63
CA CYS A 358 5.11 -10.89 -8.38
C CYS A 358 6.40 -11.61 -7.97
N PRO A 359 7.50 -10.88 -7.70
CA PRO A 359 8.70 -11.50 -7.15
C PRO A 359 8.38 -12.27 -5.87
N ARG A 360 9.00 -13.46 -5.71
CA ARG A 360 8.89 -14.23 -4.48
C ARG A 360 9.64 -13.56 -3.34
N GLY A 361 9.22 -13.79 -2.11
CA GLY A 361 9.92 -13.32 -0.92
C GLY A 361 9.54 -11.91 -0.47
N LEU A 362 8.57 -11.24 -1.12
CA LEU A 362 8.10 -9.93 -0.69
C LEU A 362 7.20 -10.05 0.54
N GLY A 363 7.46 -9.24 1.54
CA GLY A 363 6.78 -9.26 2.83
C GLY A 363 7.72 -9.68 3.95
N ALA A 364 7.42 -9.26 5.19
CA ALA A 364 8.24 -9.57 6.35
C ALA A 364 7.37 -9.96 7.56
N PRO A 365 7.56 -11.15 8.14
CA PRO A 365 6.95 -11.48 9.41
C PRO A 365 7.55 -10.57 10.51
N VAL A 366 6.85 -10.24 11.58
CA VAL A 366 5.53 -10.69 12.00
C VAL A 366 4.45 -9.68 11.61
N PHE A 367 4.73 -8.37 11.67
CA PHE A 367 3.75 -7.29 11.51
C PHE A 367 3.71 -6.70 10.10
N ASP A 368 4.80 -6.80 9.35
CA ASP A 368 4.94 -6.26 8.00
C ASP A 368 4.68 -7.33 6.92
N LYS A 369 3.74 -8.23 7.21
CA LYS A 369 3.24 -9.19 6.23
C LYS A 369 2.72 -8.47 5.00
N LEU A 370 2.97 -9.02 3.81
CA LEU A 370 2.58 -8.38 2.55
C LEU A 370 1.06 -8.10 2.51
N GLU A 371 0.22 -9.07 2.90
CA GLU A 371 -1.23 -8.88 2.96
C GLU A 371 -1.66 -7.82 3.98
N ALA A 372 -0.91 -7.64 5.07
CA ALA A 372 -1.21 -6.61 6.08
C ALA A 372 -0.94 -5.20 5.53
N ASP A 373 0.19 -5.00 4.84
CA ASP A 373 0.51 -3.71 4.20
C ASP A 373 -0.40 -3.45 2.98
N LEU A 374 -0.78 -4.47 2.21
CA LEU A 374 -1.80 -4.37 1.16
C LEU A 374 -3.15 -3.95 1.74
N ALA A 375 -3.61 -4.60 2.80
CA ALA A 375 -4.86 -4.23 3.49
C ALA A 375 -4.83 -2.78 4.00
N LYS A 376 -3.73 -2.36 4.64
CA LYS A 376 -3.52 -0.97 5.07
C LYS A 376 -3.59 0.01 3.91
N ALA A 377 -2.95 -0.31 2.78
CA ALA A 377 -2.97 0.50 1.57
C ALA A 377 -4.39 0.66 1.04
N MET A 378 -5.12 -0.46 0.86
CA MET A 378 -6.49 -0.48 0.35
C MET A 378 -7.46 0.23 1.29
N MET A 379 -7.38 -0.02 2.60
CA MET A 379 -8.24 0.64 3.60
C MET A 379 -7.93 2.13 3.77
N SER A 380 -6.82 2.63 3.26
CA SER A 380 -6.49 4.05 3.21
C SER A 380 -7.15 4.79 2.05
N LEU A 381 -7.71 4.10 1.06
CA LEU A 381 -8.44 4.70 -0.05
C LEU A 381 -9.79 5.27 0.41
N PRO A 382 -10.28 6.37 -0.19
CA PRO A 382 -11.61 6.87 0.10
C PRO A 382 -12.69 5.83 -0.20
N ALA A 383 -13.72 5.76 0.67
CA ALA A 383 -14.89 4.90 0.57
C ALA A 383 -14.66 3.39 0.76
N THR A 384 -13.47 2.91 0.99
CA THR A 384 -13.21 1.48 1.27
C THR A 384 -13.79 1.03 2.61
N LYS A 385 -14.31 -0.22 2.66
CA LYS A 385 -14.94 -0.82 3.83
C LYS A 385 -14.58 -2.29 4.05
N GLY A 386 -14.00 -2.96 3.06
CA GLY A 386 -13.60 -4.35 3.16
C GLY A 386 -12.39 -4.66 2.30
N PHE A 387 -11.64 -5.68 2.72
CA PHE A 387 -10.50 -6.24 2.03
C PHE A 387 -10.49 -7.74 2.23
N GLU A 388 -10.26 -8.49 1.16
CA GLU A 388 -10.06 -9.93 1.16
C GLU A 388 -8.83 -10.27 0.32
N ILE A 389 -8.14 -11.34 0.70
CA ILE A 389 -7.01 -11.93 -0.03
C ILE A 389 -7.31 -13.41 -0.29
N GLY A 390 -7.06 -13.89 -1.52
CA GLY A 390 -7.35 -15.27 -1.92
C GLY A 390 -8.80 -15.67 -1.64
N SER A 391 -8.99 -16.79 -0.94
CA SER A 391 -10.33 -17.31 -0.56
C SER A 391 -11.11 -16.38 0.39
N GLY A 392 -10.43 -15.46 1.07
CA GLY A 392 -11.05 -14.42 1.91
C GLY A 392 -12.01 -15.01 2.95
N PHE A 393 -13.19 -14.38 3.09
CA PHE A 393 -14.23 -14.87 4.01
C PHE A 393 -14.85 -16.20 3.57
N GLY A 394 -14.78 -16.58 2.28
CA GLY A 394 -15.28 -17.87 1.79
C GLY A 394 -14.49 -19.05 2.35
N GLY A 395 -13.18 -18.89 2.54
CA GLY A 395 -12.30 -19.94 3.06
C GLY A 395 -12.65 -20.47 4.45
N VAL A 396 -13.39 -19.69 5.27
CA VAL A 396 -13.83 -20.15 6.61
C VAL A 396 -14.87 -21.28 6.55
N LEU A 397 -15.47 -21.52 5.39
CA LEU A 397 -16.44 -22.58 5.17
C LEU A 397 -15.79 -23.90 4.75
N GLU A 398 -14.51 -23.87 4.37
CA GLU A 398 -13.75 -25.02 3.88
C GLU A 398 -13.01 -25.73 5.03
N LYS A 399 -12.79 -27.03 4.90
CA LYS A 399 -11.90 -27.77 5.79
C LYS A 399 -10.45 -27.54 5.38
N GLY A 400 -9.51 -27.70 6.32
CA GLY A 400 -8.10 -27.53 6.04
C GLY A 400 -7.60 -28.39 4.87
N SER A 401 -8.07 -29.63 4.77
CA SER A 401 -7.75 -30.54 3.66
C SER A 401 -8.28 -30.10 2.29
N GLU A 402 -9.30 -29.25 2.26
CA GLU A 402 -9.91 -28.69 1.05
C GLU A 402 -9.33 -27.32 0.71
N HIS A 403 -8.90 -26.57 1.75
CA HIS A 403 -8.37 -25.21 1.64
C HIS A 403 -6.87 -25.16 1.37
N ASN A 404 -6.08 -26.12 1.87
CA ASN A 404 -4.63 -26.10 1.72
C ASN A 404 -4.22 -26.18 0.25
N ASP A 405 -3.27 -25.33 -0.16
CA ASP A 405 -2.70 -25.29 -1.50
C ASP A 405 -1.56 -26.32 -1.63
N PRO A 406 -1.76 -27.48 -2.30
CA PRO A 406 -0.71 -28.48 -2.44
C PRO A 406 0.44 -27.98 -3.31
N PHE A 407 1.68 -28.26 -2.90
CA PHE A 407 2.87 -27.91 -3.66
C PHE A 407 3.19 -28.92 -4.77
N TYR A 408 3.73 -28.44 -5.88
CA TYR A 408 4.34 -29.26 -6.92
C TYR A 408 5.55 -28.55 -7.52
N MET A 409 6.42 -29.30 -8.21
CA MET A 409 7.55 -28.76 -8.94
C MET A 409 7.20 -28.60 -10.41
N ASP A 410 7.18 -27.33 -10.86
CA ASP A 410 7.09 -26.99 -12.27
C ASP A 410 8.49 -26.98 -12.89
N ALA A 411 8.64 -27.49 -14.12
CA ALA A 411 9.94 -27.63 -14.76
C ALA A 411 10.61 -26.27 -15.11
N GLU A 412 9.80 -25.25 -15.37
CA GLU A 412 10.28 -23.91 -15.78
C GLU A 412 10.21 -22.89 -14.64
N ARG A 413 9.16 -22.98 -13.81
CA ARG A 413 8.83 -21.99 -12.77
C ARG A 413 9.22 -22.42 -11.34
N GLY A 414 9.75 -23.65 -11.17
CA GLY A 414 10.15 -24.19 -9.87
C GLY A 414 8.96 -24.54 -8.98
N LEU A 415 9.05 -24.28 -7.67
CA LEU A 415 8.00 -24.63 -6.70
C LEU A 415 6.74 -23.81 -6.93
N ARG A 416 5.60 -24.46 -7.13
CA ARG A 416 4.27 -23.88 -7.38
C ARG A 416 3.23 -24.54 -6.50
N THR A 417 2.01 -23.97 -6.49
CA THR A 417 0.84 -24.57 -5.85
C THR A 417 -0.23 -24.94 -6.88
N THR A 418 -0.93 -26.08 -6.67
CA THR A 418 -1.97 -26.54 -7.59
C THR A 418 -3.27 -25.74 -7.50
N THR A 419 -3.50 -25.11 -6.35
CA THR A 419 -4.59 -24.15 -6.08
C THR A 419 -3.99 -22.86 -5.56
N ASN A 420 -4.79 -21.81 -5.44
CA ASN A 420 -4.34 -20.51 -4.95
C ASN A 420 -5.32 -19.92 -3.93
N LYS A 421 -5.75 -20.75 -2.98
CA LYS A 421 -6.63 -20.32 -1.87
C LYS A 421 -6.00 -19.26 -0.98
N SER A 422 -4.67 -19.33 -0.81
CA SER A 422 -3.87 -18.31 -0.08
C SER A 422 -3.73 -16.98 -0.83
N GLY A 423 -4.11 -16.91 -2.11
CA GLY A 423 -4.05 -15.67 -2.91
C GLY A 423 -2.64 -15.15 -3.13
N GLY A 424 -1.66 -16.06 -3.37
CA GLY A 424 -0.28 -15.71 -3.71
C GLY A 424 0.61 -15.30 -2.53
N ILE A 425 0.10 -15.39 -1.29
CA ILE A 425 0.83 -14.99 -0.08
C ILE A 425 0.69 -16.07 0.98
N GLN A 426 1.81 -16.59 1.46
CA GLN A 426 1.86 -17.60 2.51
C GLN A 426 2.78 -17.15 3.64
N GLY A 427 2.30 -17.21 4.88
CA GLY A 427 3.05 -16.73 6.04
C GLY A 427 3.39 -15.22 6.02
N GLY A 428 2.72 -14.45 5.18
CA GLY A 428 2.99 -13.02 5.00
C GLY A 428 3.97 -12.69 3.88
N ILE A 429 4.38 -13.69 3.10
CA ILE A 429 5.43 -13.60 2.08
C ILE A 429 4.86 -14.06 0.73
N SER A 430 5.16 -13.34 -0.35
CA SER A 430 4.75 -13.72 -1.70
C SER A 430 5.42 -15.04 -2.13
N ASN A 431 4.63 -15.99 -2.66
CA ASN A 431 5.08 -17.31 -3.06
C ASN A 431 5.30 -17.47 -4.58
N GLY A 432 5.02 -16.41 -5.36
CA GLY A 432 5.18 -16.38 -6.82
C GLY A 432 3.92 -16.78 -7.60
N GLU A 433 2.82 -17.15 -6.92
CA GLU A 433 1.52 -17.28 -7.52
C GLU A 433 0.88 -15.91 -7.76
N ILE A 434 -0.23 -15.88 -8.52
CA ILE A 434 -1.00 -14.64 -8.72
C ILE A 434 -1.48 -14.14 -7.35
N ILE A 435 -1.14 -12.91 -7.00
CA ILE A 435 -1.75 -12.28 -5.84
C ILE A 435 -3.16 -11.85 -6.26
N GLU A 436 -4.17 -12.35 -5.54
CA GLU A 436 -5.57 -11.98 -5.76
C GLU A 436 -6.14 -11.31 -4.51
N MET A 437 -6.78 -10.14 -4.70
CA MET A 437 -7.43 -9.42 -3.61
C MET A 437 -8.74 -8.75 -4.07
N LYS A 438 -9.69 -8.59 -3.14
CA LYS A 438 -10.98 -7.94 -3.37
C LYS A 438 -11.16 -6.77 -2.41
N ILE A 439 -11.61 -5.64 -2.92
CA ILE A 439 -11.74 -4.39 -2.17
C ILE A 439 -13.19 -3.89 -2.28
N ALA A 440 -13.89 -3.82 -1.14
CA ALA A 440 -15.26 -3.34 -1.08
C ALA A 440 -15.31 -1.83 -0.87
N PHE A 441 -16.07 -1.16 -1.72
CA PHE A 441 -16.33 0.28 -1.66
C PHE A 441 -17.80 0.54 -1.28
N LYS A 442 -18.02 1.36 -0.26
CA LYS A 442 -19.37 1.78 0.13
C LYS A 442 -19.97 2.74 -0.89
N PRO A 443 -21.30 2.91 -0.93
CA PRO A 443 -21.96 3.98 -1.67
C PRO A 443 -21.38 5.36 -1.33
N THR A 444 -21.33 6.24 -2.31
CA THR A 444 -20.87 7.63 -2.15
C THR A 444 -21.80 8.36 -1.18
N SER A 445 -21.25 9.02 -0.17
CA SER A 445 -22.06 9.64 0.92
C SER A 445 -22.83 10.88 0.47
N THR A 446 -22.36 11.56 -0.58
CA THR A 446 -23.00 12.79 -1.07
C THR A 446 -23.98 12.42 -2.16
N ILE A 447 -25.27 12.53 -1.83
CA ILE A 447 -26.39 12.23 -2.73
C ILE A 447 -27.36 13.43 -2.78
N THR A 448 -28.17 13.50 -3.84
CA THR A 448 -29.13 14.60 -4.02
C THR A 448 -30.47 14.35 -3.31
N ARG A 449 -30.66 13.15 -2.73
CA ARG A 449 -31.84 12.86 -1.91
C ARG A 449 -31.73 13.53 -0.55
N PRO A 450 -32.85 14.02 0.00
CA PRO A 450 -32.85 14.57 1.35
C PRO A 450 -32.42 13.55 2.40
N GLN A 451 -31.54 13.98 3.32
CA GLN A 451 -31.03 13.15 4.42
C GLN A 451 -31.13 13.93 5.75
N ASN A 452 -31.65 13.28 6.77
CA ASN A 452 -31.65 13.84 8.13
C ASN A 452 -30.22 13.90 8.68
N THR A 453 -29.86 15.04 9.25
CA THR A 453 -28.52 15.30 9.82
C THR A 453 -28.60 16.37 10.91
N VAL A 454 -27.46 16.82 11.38
CA VAL A 454 -27.34 17.97 12.30
C VAL A 454 -26.40 19.02 11.71
N ASN A 455 -26.65 20.28 12.04
CA ASN A 455 -25.71 21.35 11.73
C ASN A 455 -24.60 21.48 12.78
N ARG A 456 -23.68 22.42 12.58
CA ARG A 456 -22.56 22.68 13.51
C ARG A 456 -22.99 23.13 14.91
N ASP A 457 -24.18 23.69 15.03
CA ASP A 457 -24.75 24.15 16.30
C ASP A 457 -25.52 23.05 17.04
N GLY A 458 -25.52 21.82 16.50
CA GLY A 458 -26.20 20.65 17.06
C GLY A 458 -27.73 20.66 16.83
N VAL A 459 -28.21 21.44 15.87
CA VAL A 459 -29.64 21.51 15.51
C VAL A 459 -29.92 20.48 14.42
N GLU A 460 -30.94 19.64 14.63
CA GLU A 460 -31.43 18.69 13.63
C GLU A 460 -31.93 19.46 12.38
N THR A 461 -31.54 18.98 11.22
CA THR A 461 -31.87 19.59 9.93
C THR A 461 -31.90 18.51 8.84
N GLU A 462 -32.48 18.86 7.70
CA GLU A 462 -32.45 18.08 6.49
C GLU A 462 -31.40 18.66 5.55
N LEU A 463 -30.53 17.79 4.99
CA LEU A 463 -29.54 18.18 4.01
C LEU A 463 -29.87 17.54 2.67
N LYS A 464 -30.02 18.36 1.63
CA LYS A 464 -30.05 17.93 0.24
C LYS A 464 -28.76 18.36 -0.43
N ALA A 465 -27.74 17.48 -0.39
CA ALA A 465 -26.42 17.83 -0.88
C ALA A 465 -26.44 18.00 -2.40
N ARG A 466 -26.38 19.26 -2.85
CA ARG A 466 -26.17 19.59 -4.26
C ARG A 466 -24.71 19.44 -4.60
N GLY A 467 -24.39 19.00 -5.81
CA GLY A 467 -23.01 18.89 -6.27
C GLY A 467 -22.81 17.78 -7.30
N ARG A 468 -21.58 17.73 -7.84
CA ARG A 468 -21.18 16.80 -8.89
C ARG A 468 -20.42 15.63 -8.25
N HIS A 469 -21.14 14.55 -7.91
CA HIS A 469 -20.59 13.38 -7.23
C HIS A 469 -20.72 12.12 -8.11
N ASP A 470 -19.87 11.12 -7.86
CA ASP A 470 -19.97 9.84 -8.53
C ASP A 470 -21.21 9.09 -8.02
N PRO A 471 -22.11 8.60 -8.88
CA PRO A 471 -23.18 7.69 -8.45
C PRO A 471 -22.60 6.33 -8.02
N CYS A 472 -21.45 5.95 -8.58
CA CYS A 472 -20.65 4.80 -8.15
C CYS A 472 -19.17 5.12 -8.35
N VAL A 473 -18.35 4.90 -7.30
CA VAL A 473 -16.93 5.24 -7.33
C VAL A 473 -16.07 4.14 -7.94
N VAL A 474 -16.56 2.88 -8.00
CA VAL A 474 -15.70 1.72 -8.34
C VAL A 474 -15.05 1.78 -9.72
N PRO A 475 -15.67 2.28 -10.80
CA PRO A 475 -14.98 2.38 -12.09
C PRO A 475 -13.73 3.27 -12.04
N ARG A 476 -13.77 4.34 -11.24
CA ARG A 476 -12.63 5.23 -11.02
C ARG A 476 -11.64 4.70 -9.99
N ALA A 477 -12.07 3.79 -9.12
CA ALA A 477 -11.22 3.21 -8.10
C ALA A 477 -10.21 2.20 -8.67
N VAL A 478 -10.47 1.62 -9.82
CA VAL A 478 -9.60 0.63 -10.49
C VAL A 478 -8.14 1.10 -10.53
N PRO A 479 -7.75 2.21 -11.19
CA PRO A 479 -6.38 2.67 -11.22
C PRO A 479 -5.85 3.14 -9.85
N MET A 480 -6.73 3.51 -8.91
CA MET A 480 -6.31 3.87 -7.55
C MET A 480 -5.87 2.63 -6.77
N VAL A 481 -6.58 1.52 -6.91
CA VAL A 481 -6.24 0.22 -6.32
C VAL A 481 -4.91 -0.29 -6.88
N GLU A 482 -4.78 -0.34 -8.21
CA GLU A 482 -3.54 -0.76 -8.89
C GLU A 482 -2.33 0.06 -8.41
N SER A 483 -2.50 1.38 -8.31
CA SER A 483 -1.43 2.28 -7.87
C SER A 483 -0.99 2.03 -6.43
N MET A 484 -1.95 1.81 -5.52
CA MET A 484 -1.63 1.52 -4.12
C MET A 484 -0.97 0.15 -3.96
N VAL A 485 -1.37 -0.87 -4.76
CA VAL A 485 -0.68 -2.17 -4.82
C VAL A 485 0.76 -1.98 -5.28
N ALA A 486 0.98 -1.20 -6.35
CA ALA A 486 2.32 -0.91 -6.86
C ALA A 486 3.21 -0.25 -5.80
N LEU A 487 2.67 0.70 -5.02
CA LEU A 487 3.41 1.37 -3.93
C LEU A 487 3.82 0.41 -2.81
N VAL A 488 2.98 -0.58 -2.48
CA VAL A 488 3.32 -1.62 -1.50
C VAL A 488 4.41 -2.52 -2.05
N LEU A 489 4.23 -3.03 -3.26
CA LEU A 489 5.15 -4.01 -3.84
C LEU A 489 6.54 -3.43 -4.07
N ILE A 490 6.65 -2.20 -4.57
CA ILE A 490 7.96 -1.56 -4.77
C ILE A 490 8.69 -1.31 -3.44
N ASP A 491 7.97 -0.91 -2.39
CA ASP A 491 8.55 -0.67 -1.07
C ASP A 491 9.11 -1.98 -0.48
N HIS A 492 8.34 -3.08 -0.54
CA HIS A 492 8.78 -4.40 -0.12
C HIS A 492 9.92 -4.95 -0.99
N LEU A 493 9.89 -4.71 -2.31
CA LEU A 493 10.96 -5.12 -3.21
C LEU A 493 12.28 -4.41 -2.84
N MET A 494 12.24 -3.11 -2.58
CA MET A 494 13.42 -2.35 -2.15
C MET A 494 13.94 -2.80 -0.78
N MET A 495 13.03 -3.13 0.16
CA MET A 495 13.41 -3.71 1.45
C MET A 495 14.09 -5.07 1.27
N GLN A 496 13.57 -5.93 0.40
CA GLN A 496 14.13 -7.22 0.07
C GLN A 496 15.56 -7.07 -0.47
N TYR A 497 15.77 -6.17 -1.43
CA TYR A 497 17.11 -5.88 -1.95
C TYR A 497 18.05 -5.36 -0.87
N ALA A 498 17.60 -4.47 -0.01
CA ALA A 498 18.43 -3.91 1.06
C ALA A 498 18.80 -4.94 2.14
N GLN A 499 17.92 -5.89 2.42
CA GLN A 499 18.13 -6.89 3.47
C GLN A 499 18.84 -8.15 2.97
N CYS A 500 18.38 -8.70 1.84
CA CYS A 500 18.81 -10.01 1.39
C CYS A 500 19.99 -9.98 0.41
N ASP A 501 20.26 -8.85 -0.28
CA ASP A 501 21.35 -8.75 -1.25
C ASP A 501 22.67 -8.26 -0.65
N LEU A 502 22.66 -7.81 0.60
CA LEU A 502 23.81 -7.18 1.24
C LEU A 502 25.03 -8.12 1.35
N LEU A 503 24.79 -9.40 1.55
CA LEU A 503 25.86 -10.41 1.70
C LEU A 503 26.15 -11.20 0.42
N GLY A 504 25.52 -10.83 -0.70
CA GLY A 504 25.68 -11.54 -1.98
C GLY A 504 24.61 -12.61 -2.19
N ARG A 505 24.14 -12.74 -3.42
CA ARG A 505 22.96 -13.56 -3.80
C ARG A 505 23.25 -14.93 -4.31
N GLU A 506 24.49 -15.38 -4.35
CA GLU A 506 24.80 -16.70 -4.93
C GLU A 506 23.96 -17.81 -4.29
N ASP A 507 23.59 -17.64 -3.01
CA ASP A 507 22.79 -18.61 -2.24
C ASP A 507 21.27 -18.33 -2.20
N TYR A 508 20.80 -17.21 -2.75
CA TYR A 508 19.37 -16.83 -2.78
C TYR A 508 18.71 -16.95 -4.16
N SER A 509 19.33 -17.64 -5.10
CA SER A 509 18.79 -17.84 -6.46
C SER A 509 17.38 -18.44 -6.47
N PHE A 510 17.04 -19.26 -5.48
CA PHE A 510 15.72 -19.84 -5.34
C PHE A 510 14.60 -18.81 -5.14
N VAL A 511 14.89 -17.66 -4.50
CA VAL A 511 13.91 -16.59 -4.32
C VAL A 511 13.44 -16.07 -5.68
N ARG A 512 14.35 -16.04 -6.65
CA ARG A 512 14.08 -15.60 -8.01
C ARG A 512 13.55 -16.72 -8.89
N ASP A 513 14.16 -17.88 -8.82
CA ASP A 513 13.98 -18.97 -9.79
C ASP A 513 13.12 -20.13 -9.22
N GLY A 514 12.74 -20.08 -7.93
CA GLY A 514 11.96 -21.11 -7.26
C GLY A 514 12.66 -22.46 -7.10
N ASN A 515 13.98 -22.52 -7.36
CA ASN A 515 14.75 -23.75 -7.23
C ASN A 515 15.21 -23.95 -5.79
N MET A 516 14.61 -24.91 -5.10
CA MET A 516 14.91 -25.24 -3.70
C MET A 516 16.23 -26.01 -3.51
N ALA A 517 16.88 -26.47 -4.59
CA ALA A 517 18.07 -27.34 -4.47
C ALA A 517 19.26 -26.63 -3.81
N THR A 518 19.31 -25.30 -3.83
CA THR A 518 20.37 -24.49 -3.20
C THR A 518 20.10 -24.10 -1.76
N LEU A 519 18.90 -24.38 -1.23
CA LEU A 519 18.48 -23.95 0.12
C LEU A 519 19.07 -24.76 1.27
N TYR A 520 19.42 -26.00 1.01
CA TYR A 520 19.94 -26.86 2.06
C TYR A 520 21.44 -26.94 1.93
N ASP A 521 22.12 -26.00 2.62
CA ASP A 521 23.51 -26.16 2.97
C ASP A 521 23.73 -27.55 3.57
N ALA A 522 24.86 -28.17 3.26
CA ALA A 522 25.25 -29.46 3.79
C ALA A 522 25.13 -29.51 5.34
N GLN A 523 25.41 -28.39 6.02
CA GLN A 523 25.23 -28.23 7.47
C GLN A 523 23.78 -28.37 7.93
N ALA A 524 22.82 -27.81 7.21
CA ALA A 524 21.39 -27.93 7.57
C ALA A 524 20.90 -29.38 7.43
N ARG A 525 21.38 -30.08 6.39
CA ARG A 525 21.14 -31.53 6.21
C ARG A 525 21.76 -32.37 7.35
N GLU A 526 22.97 -32.03 7.78
CA GLU A 526 23.66 -32.72 8.86
C GLU A 526 22.98 -32.49 10.22
N VAL A 527 22.52 -31.25 10.49
CA VAL A 527 21.75 -30.92 11.71
C VAL A 527 20.40 -31.64 11.71
N ALA A 528 19.68 -31.66 10.58
CA ALA A 528 18.41 -32.36 10.47
C ALA A 528 18.57 -33.88 10.63
N ALA A 529 19.58 -34.47 9.98
CA ALA A 529 19.91 -35.89 10.12
C ALA A 529 20.32 -36.25 11.56
N THR A 530 21.08 -35.38 12.22
CA THR A 530 21.49 -35.57 13.63
C THR A 530 20.30 -35.46 14.59
N GLN A 531 19.36 -34.55 14.35
CA GLN A 531 18.15 -34.41 15.14
C GLN A 531 17.20 -35.61 14.93
N ALA A 532 17.03 -36.07 13.69
CA ALA A 532 16.23 -37.24 13.36
C ALA A 532 16.80 -38.53 14.01
N SER A 533 18.13 -38.68 13.99
CA SER A 533 18.79 -39.82 14.64
C SER A 533 18.70 -39.80 16.16
N LYS A 534 18.74 -38.62 16.79
CA LYS A 534 18.52 -38.42 18.24
C LYS A 534 17.08 -38.65 18.66
N ALA A 535 16.12 -38.39 17.79
CA ALA A 535 14.70 -38.64 18.03
C ALA A 535 14.32 -40.12 17.89
N GLY A 536 15.22 -41.00 17.42
CA GLY A 536 14.97 -42.43 17.22
C GLY A 536 13.89 -42.75 16.16
N MET A 537 13.53 -41.75 15.36
CA MET A 537 12.54 -41.88 14.29
C MET A 537 13.24 -42.08 12.94
N SER A 538 13.12 -43.27 12.37
CA SER A 538 13.41 -43.43 10.95
C SER A 538 12.25 -42.85 10.12
N ALA A 539 12.52 -42.29 8.96
CA ALA A 539 11.50 -41.79 8.03
C ALA A 539 10.38 -42.81 7.75
N LYS A 540 10.72 -44.10 7.85
CA LYS A 540 9.80 -45.22 7.71
C LYS A 540 8.77 -45.32 8.87
N LYS A 541 9.16 -44.96 10.08
CA LYS A 541 8.27 -44.99 11.25
C LYS A 541 7.29 -43.82 11.27
N MET A 542 7.68 -42.65 10.74
CA MET A 542 6.79 -41.52 10.55
C MET A 542 5.72 -41.80 9.49
N GLN A 543 6.06 -42.54 8.44
CA GLN A 543 5.14 -42.88 7.38
C GLN A 543 4.13 -43.93 7.84
N GLU A 544 4.54 -44.92 8.65
CA GLU A 544 3.68 -45.92 9.24
C GLU A 544 2.68 -45.34 10.25
N GLU A 545 3.07 -44.36 11.09
CA GLU A 545 2.15 -43.65 12.01
C GLU A 545 1.16 -42.73 11.30
N TYR A 546 1.50 -42.23 10.09
CA TYR A 546 0.62 -41.37 9.30
C TYR A 546 -0.43 -42.18 8.51
N GLU A 547 -0.14 -43.46 8.20
CA GLU A 547 -1.04 -44.36 7.49
C GLU A 547 -2.01 -45.10 8.46
N GLU A 548 -1.74 -45.12 9.77
CA GLU A 548 -2.60 -45.74 10.81
C GLU A 548 -3.59 -44.75 11.46
N ASN A 549 -3.50 -43.42 11.22
CA ASN A 549 -4.44 -42.39 11.70
C ASN A 549 -5.22 -41.75 10.54
#